data_f0f1d48b806dfbdb2c0623510d1d77ea
#
_entry.id   f0f1d48b806dfbdb2c0623510d1d77ea
#
_cell.length_a   1.000
_cell.length_b   1.000
_cell.length_c   1.000
_cell.angle_alpha   90.00
_cell.angle_beta   90.00
_cell.angle_gamma   90.00
#
_symmetry.space_group_name_H-M   'P 1'
#
loop_
_entity.id
_entity.type
_entity.pdbx_description
1 polymer ?
#
loop_
_entity_poly.entity_id
_entity_poly.type
_entity_poly.pdbx_seq_one_letter_code
_entity_poly.pdbx_strand_id
1 'polypeptide(L)'
;TGYTMYPADKLLLENNGNVVVEAGKSKSATLALDILPGGTEGATYAVAVSAVATAGTEKHTDNKAFIYLVKPLAAMPEVNAGRKVKNLCYVKVNRESMLNAGEYTMKSDKSPFFDIASVFAANIRLSADDVPYVSCNEQTRFVLDNIEQTVRPLQAKGIRVHLSILGDHTAAGMRSLSKDAARAFAKDLKAYIDIYGFDGIDFDDEYSTYATDQAVEPYIPSDAVAPSIEECTPQRYADLVYERWSGKQYERTGW
;
A
#
# COMPACT_ATOMS: atom_id res chain seq x y z
N THR A 1 -30.23 -5.52 5.45
CA THR A 1 -29.22 -4.53 5.01
C THR A 1 -29.69 -3.99 3.67
N GLY A 2 -29.63 -2.71 3.40
CA GLY A 2 -30.05 -2.13 2.10
C GLY A 2 -29.05 -2.37 0.95
N TYR A 3 -28.10 -3.30 1.11
CA TYR A 3 -27.09 -3.64 0.11
C TYR A 3 -27.41 -4.95 -0.61
N THR A 4 -27.13 -4.99 -1.91
CA THR A 4 -27.12 -6.22 -2.70
C THR A 4 -25.95 -7.10 -2.28
N MET A 5 -26.14 -8.40 -2.22
CA MET A 5 -25.05 -9.34 -1.93
C MET A 5 -24.10 -9.44 -3.12
N TYR A 6 -22.79 -9.54 -2.84
CA TYR A 6 -21.81 -9.83 -3.88
C TYR A 6 -22.03 -11.21 -4.47
N PRO A 7 -21.81 -11.44 -5.78
CA PRO A 7 -22.03 -12.74 -6.40
C PRO A 7 -21.24 -13.85 -5.71
N ALA A 8 -21.93 -14.91 -5.28
CA ALA A 8 -21.33 -15.98 -4.49
C ALA A 8 -20.28 -16.79 -5.26
N ASP A 9 -20.41 -16.89 -6.57
CA ASP A 9 -19.44 -17.54 -7.47
C ASP A 9 -18.12 -16.76 -7.61
N LYS A 10 -18.08 -15.55 -7.07
CA LYS A 10 -16.89 -14.67 -7.04
C LYS A 10 -16.22 -14.64 -5.67
N LEU A 11 -16.67 -15.44 -4.73
CA LEU A 11 -16.14 -15.53 -3.38
C LEU A 11 -15.47 -16.88 -3.18
N LEU A 12 -14.16 -16.90 -2.95
CA LEU A 12 -13.42 -18.13 -2.71
C LEU A 12 -12.90 -18.13 -1.28
N LEU A 13 -13.37 -19.05 -0.48
CA LEU A 13 -12.87 -19.28 0.87
C LEU A 13 -11.79 -20.36 0.86
N GLU A 14 -10.64 -20.04 1.40
CA GLU A 14 -9.57 -21.00 1.63
C GLU A 14 -10.11 -22.21 2.40
N ASN A 15 -9.57 -23.38 2.15
CA ASN A 15 -9.96 -24.65 2.82
C ASN A 15 -11.50 -24.87 2.87
N ASN A 16 -12.24 -24.43 1.84
CA ASN A 16 -13.72 -24.48 1.79
C ASN A 16 -14.40 -23.88 3.04
N GLY A 17 -13.77 -22.89 3.66
CA GLY A 17 -14.27 -22.22 4.85
C GLY A 17 -14.08 -23.00 6.16
N ASN A 18 -13.33 -24.10 6.15
CA ASN A 18 -13.11 -24.89 7.35
C ASN A 18 -11.90 -24.40 8.14
N VAL A 19 -12.13 -24.13 9.42
CA VAL A 19 -11.08 -23.78 10.39
C VAL A 19 -11.25 -24.60 11.65
N VAL A 20 -10.13 -24.88 12.30
CA VAL A 20 -10.09 -25.61 13.57
C VAL A 20 -9.44 -24.72 14.63
N VAL A 21 -10.08 -24.61 15.77
CA VAL A 21 -9.46 -24.11 17.00
C VAL A 21 -9.01 -25.34 17.78
N GLU A 22 -7.70 -25.53 17.84
CA GLU A 22 -7.14 -26.69 18.58
C GLU A 22 -7.42 -26.61 20.07
N ALA A 23 -7.44 -27.77 20.74
CA ALA A 23 -7.65 -27.84 22.18
C ALA A 23 -6.64 -26.96 22.93
N GLY A 24 -7.13 -26.14 23.84
CA GLY A 24 -6.31 -25.19 24.62
C GLY A 24 -5.91 -23.91 23.86
N LYS A 25 -6.35 -23.71 22.62
CA LYS A 25 -6.15 -22.47 21.89
C LYS A 25 -7.43 -21.62 21.88
N SER A 26 -7.26 -20.29 21.82
CA SER A 26 -8.35 -19.33 21.74
C SER A 26 -8.61 -18.81 20.33
N LYS A 27 -7.78 -19.20 19.36
CA LYS A 27 -7.84 -18.75 17.96
C LYS A 27 -7.50 -19.90 17.01
N SER A 28 -8.17 -19.90 15.85
CA SER A 28 -7.78 -20.74 14.71
C SER A 28 -6.61 -20.11 13.95
N ALA A 29 -6.09 -20.81 12.95
CA ALA A 29 -5.33 -20.21 11.87
C ALA A 29 -6.19 -19.17 11.12
N THR A 30 -5.52 -18.25 10.45
CA THR A 30 -6.19 -17.28 9.56
C THR A 30 -6.77 -18.01 8.35
N LEU A 31 -7.96 -17.60 7.93
CA LEU A 31 -8.63 -18.09 6.74
C LEU A 31 -8.69 -16.95 5.71
N ALA A 32 -8.18 -17.18 4.52
CA ALA A 32 -8.27 -16.21 3.43
C ALA A 32 -9.65 -16.26 2.74
N LEU A 33 -10.17 -15.11 2.40
CA LEU A 33 -11.32 -14.92 1.53
C LEU A 33 -10.87 -14.12 0.31
N ASP A 34 -10.83 -14.77 -0.84
CA ASP A 34 -10.55 -14.11 -2.11
C ASP A 34 -11.85 -13.60 -2.73
N ILE A 35 -11.85 -12.32 -3.09
CA ILE A 35 -12.97 -11.67 -3.78
C ILE A 35 -12.54 -11.46 -5.23
N LEU A 36 -13.05 -12.30 -6.12
CA LEU A 36 -12.75 -12.22 -7.55
C LEU A 36 -13.48 -11.04 -8.21
N PRO A 37 -12.94 -10.49 -9.31
CA PRO A 37 -13.60 -9.44 -10.06
C PRO A 37 -15.03 -9.82 -10.47
N GLY A 38 -15.97 -8.90 -10.23
CA GLY A 38 -17.39 -9.09 -10.53
C GLY A 38 -18.23 -7.91 -10.07
N GLY A 39 -19.53 -8.02 -10.26
CA GLY A 39 -20.47 -6.95 -9.91
C GLY A 39 -20.46 -5.78 -10.90
N THR A 40 -21.30 -4.81 -10.63
CA THR A 40 -21.41 -3.57 -11.42
C THR A 40 -20.49 -2.52 -10.84
N GLU A 41 -19.71 -1.88 -11.69
CA GLU A 41 -18.83 -0.78 -11.33
C GLU A 41 -19.57 0.33 -10.55
N GLY A 42 -18.96 0.79 -9.49
CA GLY A 42 -19.50 1.86 -8.64
C GLY A 42 -20.64 1.45 -7.71
N ALA A 43 -21.25 0.26 -7.90
CA ALA A 43 -22.24 -0.26 -6.98
C ALA A 43 -21.55 -0.77 -5.69
N THR A 44 -22.24 -0.65 -4.56
CA THR A 44 -21.75 -1.19 -3.29
C THR A 44 -22.48 -2.48 -2.96
N TYR A 45 -21.71 -3.54 -2.75
CA TYR A 45 -22.19 -4.86 -2.39
C TYR A 45 -21.82 -5.21 -0.95
N ALA A 46 -22.59 -6.11 -0.35
CA ALA A 46 -22.25 -6.71 0.94
C ALA A 46 -21.73 -8.13 0.76
N VAL A 47 -20.68 -8.46 1.50
CA VAL A 47 -20.21 -9.84 1.73
C VAL A 47 -20.37 -10.12 3.21
N ALA A 48 -21.25 -11.04 3.57
CA ALA A 48 -21.49 -11.42 4.95
C ALA A 48 -20.76 -12.74 5.24
N VAL A 49 -19.91 -12.73 6.25
CA VAL A 49 -19.17 -13.92 6.70
C VAL A 49 -19.56 -14.22 8.12
N SER A 50 -20.03 -15.44 8.37
CA SER A 50 -20.36 -15.93 9.71
C SER A 50 -19.68 -17.27 9.95
N ALA A 51 -19.34 -17.55 11.22
CA ALA A 51 -18.81 -18.82 11.63
C ALA A 51 -19.90 -19.68 12.25
N VAL A 52 -19.94 -20.96 11.87
CA VAL A 52 -20.85 -21.95 12.45
C VAL A 52 -20.03 -23.08 13.04
N ALA A 53 -20.22 -23.38 14.32
CA ALA A 53 -19.59 -24.53 14.94
C ALA A 53 -20.22 -25.82 14.39
N THR A 54 -19.42 -26.68 13.76
CA THR A 54 -19.86 -27.98 13.21
C THR A 54 -19.55 -29.14 14.16
N ALA A 55 -18.58 -28.96 15.05
CA ALA A 55 -18.18 -29.93 16.08
C ALA A 55 -17.71 -29.18 17.34
N GLY A 56 -17.81 -29.81 18.50
CA GLY A 56 -17.40 -29.25 19.79
C GLY A 56 -18.59 -29.02 20.73
N THR A 57 -18.26 -28.70 21.99
CA THR A 57 -19.24 -28.62 23.07
C THR A 57 -19.92 -27.24 23.23
N GLU A 58 -19.30 -26.21 22.71
CA GLU A 58 -19.83 -24.85 22.82
C GLU A 58 -20.29 -24.33 21.46
N LYS A 59 -21.59 -24.11 21.34
CA LYS A 59 -22.16 -23.36 20.23
C LYS A 59 -22.27 -21.91 20.66
N HIS A 60 -21.54 -21.04 19.97
CA HIS A 60 -21.80 -19.61 20.11
C HIS A 60 -23.22 -19.34 19.59
N THR A 61 -24.11 -18.91 20.49
CA THR A 61 -25.50 -18.58 20.17
C THR A 61 -25.67 -17.22 19.50
N ASP A 62 -24.65 -16.38 19.54
CA ASP A 62 -24.67 -15.09 18.91
C ASP A 62 -24.35 -15.24 17.41
N ASN A 63 -25.37 -15.12 16.57
CA ASN A 63 -25.24 -15.05 15.12
C ASN A 63 -24.51 -13.74 14.70
N LYS A 64 -23.25 -13.65 15.05
CA LYS A 64 -22.41 -12.54 14.60
C LYS A 64 -21.91 -12.80 13.20
N ALA A 65 -22.25 -11.92 12.28
CA ALA A 65 -21.66 -11.88 10.94
C ALA A 65 -20.75 -10.68 10.83
N PHE A 66 -19.61 -10.87 10.21
CA PHE A 66 -18.80 -9.77 9.70
C PHE A 66 -19.35 -9.39 8.34
N ILE A 67 -19.59 -8.09 8.14
CA ILE A 67 -20.10 -7.58 6.86
C ILE A 67 -19.00 -6.71 6.26
N TYR A 68 -18.51 -7.16 5.11
CA TYR A 68 -17.58 -6.37 4.30
C TYR A 68 -18.39 -5.69 3.20
N LEU A 69 -18.14 -4.40 2.99
CA LEU A 69 -18.67 -3.65 1.86
C LEU A 69 -17.64 -3.68 0.73
N VAL A 70 -18.03 -4.21 -0.41
CA VAL A 70 -17.22 -4.33 -1.61
C VAL A 70 -17.75 -3.40 -2.68
N LYS A 71 -16.89 -2.58 -3.24
CA LYS A 71 -17.20 -1.69 -4.34
C LYS A 71 -16.27 -2.01 -5.51
N PRO A 72 -16.78 -2.68 -6.56
CA PRO A 72 -16.02 -2.87 -7.78
C PRO A 72 -15.61 -1.52 -8.35
N LEU A 73 -14.32 -1.34 -8.58
CA LEU A 73 -13.79 -0.14 -9.21
C LEU A 73 -13.69 -0.37 -10.72
N ALA A 74 -13.83 0.70 -11.49
CA ALA A 74 -13.51 0.70 -12.91
C ALA A 74 -12.08 0.23 -13.15
N ALA A 75 -11.87 -0.40 -14.30
CA ALA A 75 -10.53 -0.48 -14.83
C ALA A 75 -9.99 0.95 -14.94
N MET A 76 -8.86 1.20 -14.28
CA MET A 76 -8.25 2.53 -14.31
C MET A 76 -7.91 2.87 -15.76
N PRO A 77 -8.29 4.05 -16.27
CA PRO A 77 -7.89 4.46 -17.59
C PRO A 77 -6.36 4.48 -17.67
N GLU A 78 -5.80 4.00 -18.79
CA GLU A 78 -4.37 4.14 -19.03
C GLU A 78 -4.02 5.62 -19.09
N VAL A 79 -3.23 6.05 -18.11
CA VAL A 79 -2.82 7.44 -18.02
C VAL A 79 -1.87 7.76 -19.15
N ASN A 80 -2.33 8.57 -20.12
CA ASN A 80 -1.48 9.20 -21.13
C ASN A 80 -0.30 8.34 -21.60
N ALA A 81 -0.56 7.06 -21.96
CA ALA A 81 0.46 6.07 -22.31
C ALA A 81 1.42 6.57 -23.40
N GLY A 82 0.96 7.50 -24.27
CA GLY A 82 1.77 8.12 -25.31
C GLY A 82 2.66 9.28 -24.85
N ARG A 83 2.51 9.81 -23.65
CA ARG A 83 3.34 10.93 -23.17
C ARG A 83 4.69 10.44 -22.70
N LYS A 84 5.78 10.82 -23.39
CA LYS A 84 7.14 10.41 -23.05
C LYS A 84 7.61 11.02 -21.71
N VAL A 85 7.29 12.31 -21.49
CA VAL A 85 7.62 13.01 -20.26
C VAL A 85 6.43 12.90 -19.31
N LYS A 86 6.67 12.43 -18.09
CA LYS A 86 5.67 12.33 -17.05
C LYS A 86 5.79 13.50 -16.09
N ASN A 87 4.68 14.09 -15.73
CA ASN A 87 4.60 15.16 -14.74
C ASN A 87 4.14 14.57 -13.41
N LEU A 88 4.96 14.76 -12.38
CA LEU A 88 4.65 14.36 -11.02
C LEU A 88 4.48 15.60 -10.15
N CYS A 89 3.53 15.58 -9.22
CA CYS A 89 3.42 16.59 -8.18
C CYS A 89 3.36 15.94 -6.78
N TYR A 90 4.01 16.59 -5.83
CA TYR A 90 3.88 16.31 -4.40
C TYR A 90 2.81 17.21 -3.80
N VAL A 91 1.77 16.62 -3.25
CA VAL A 91 0.70 17.37 -2.59
C VAL A 91 0.92 17.36 -1.09
N LYS A 92 1.30 18.50 -0.54
CA LYS A 92 1.47 18.68 0.92
C LYS A 92 0.12 18.66 1.62
N VAL A 93 -0.38 17.47 1.95
CA VAL A 93 -1.73 17.26 2.52
C VAL A 93 -1.94 17.96 3.86
N ASN A 94 -0.88 18.44 4.49
CA ASN A 94 -0.97 19.29 5.68
C ASN A 94 -1.61 20.67 5.39
N ARG A 95 -1.67 21.09 4.12
CA ARG A 95 -2.13 22.43 3.71
C ARG A 95 -3.04 22.41 2.48
N GLU A 96 -2.91 21.36 1.65
CA GLU A 96 -3.53 21.31 0.34
C GLU A 96 -4.41 20.07 0.20
N SER A 97 -5.46 20.20 -0.58
CA SER A 97 -6.29 19.06 -0.96
C SER A 97 -5.63 18.26 -2.07
N MET A 98 -5.68 16.93 -1.96
CA MET A 98 -5.27 16.04 -3.05
C MET A 98 -5.97 16.35 -4.37
N LEU A 99 -7.23 16.77 -4.31
CA LEU A 99 -8.04 17.06 -5.49
C LEU A 99 -7.48 18.19 -6.36
N ASN A 100 -6.68 19.09 -5.77
CA ASN A 100 -6.05 20.18 -6.51
C ASN A 100 -5.18 19.68 -7.67
N ALA A 101 -4.53 18.52 -7.52
CA ALA A 101 -3.75 17.93 -8.61
C ALA A 101 -4.60 17.59 -9.85
N GLY A 102 -5.87 17.31 -9.67
CA GLY A 102 -6.81 16.98 -10.74
C GLY A 102 -7.47 18.18 -11.43
N GLU A 103 -7.20 19.40 -10.97
CA GLU A 103 -7.77 20.63 -11.55
C GLU A 103 -6.93 21.18 -12.70
N TYR A 104 -5.68 20.77 -12.79
CA TYR A 104 -4.78 21.22 -13.86
C TYR A 104 -4.91 20.32 -15.08
N THR A 105 -5.20 20.94 -16.23
CA THR A 105 -5.34 20.22 -17.50
C THR A 105 -4.46 20.83 -18.59
N MET A 106 -4.09 20.00 -19.55
CA MET A 106 -3.40 20.43 -20.75
C MET A 106 -4.31 21.33 -21.58
N LYS A 107 -3.76 22.42 -22.12
CA LYS A 107 -4.53 23.35 -22.96
C LYS A 107 -4.96 22.70 -24.28
N SER A 108 -4.14 21.81 -24.81
CA SER A 108 -4.29 21.19 -26.11
C SER A 108 -5.49 20.23 -26.19
N ASP A 109 -5.61 19.31 -25.24
CA ASP A 109 -6.52 18.17 -25.30
C ASP A 109 -7.37 17.98 -24.02
N LYS A 110 -7.20 18.87 -23.04
CA LYS A 110 -7.88 18.81 -21.75
C LYS A 110 -7.55 17.59 -20.89
N SER A 111 -6.56 16.81 -21.28
CA SER A 111 -6.06 15.73 -20.43
C SER A 111 -5.46 16.27 -19.13
N PRO A 112 -5.40 15.49 -18.05
CA PRO A 112 -4.73 15.89 -16.83
C PRO A 112 -3.30 16.35 -17.07
N PHE A 113 -2.90 17.44 -16.43
CA PHE A 113 -1.53 17.92 -16.52
C PHE A 113 -0.56 16.99 -15.80
N PHE A 114 -0.94 16.52 -14.61
CA PHE A 114 -0.14 15.58 -13.84
C PHE A 114 -0.48 14.15 -14.22
N ASP A 115 0.54 13.32 -14.39
CA ASP A 115 0.42 11.88 -14.58
C ASP A 115 0.44 11.14 -13.23
N ILE A 116 1.12 11.72 -12.25
CA ILE A 116 1.30 11.17 -10.91
C ILE A 116 1.09 12.28 -9.87
N ALA A 117 0.35 11.96 -8.81
CA ALA A 117 0.23 12.81 -7.64
C ALA A 117 0.62 12.01 -6.39
N SER A 118 1.59 12.51 -5.64
CA SER A 118 2.04 11.86 -4.40
C SER A 118 1.38 12.50 -3.18
N VAL A 119 0.76 11.68 -2.32
CA VAL A 119 0.33 12.08 -0.98
C VAL A 119 1.58 12.34 -0.15
N PHE A 120 1.87 13.59 0.16
CA PHE A 120 3.07 14.01 0.88
C PHE A 120 2.74 14.45 2.30
N ALA A 121 3.10 13.65 3.30
CA ALA A 121 3.71 12.35 3.24
C ALA A 121 3.34 11.50 4.48
N ALA A 122 3.55 10.22 4.38
CA ALA A 122 3.76 9.36 5.54
C ALA A 122 5.24 9.35 5.91
N ASN A 123 5.57 8.80 7.08
CA ASN A 123 6.95 8.71 7.56
C ASN A 123 7.35 7.26 7.82
N ILE A 124 8.63 6.97 7.65
CA ILE A 124 9.22 5.77 8.22
C ILE A 124 9.56 6.01 9.68
N ARG A 125 9.19 5.09 10.57
CA ARG A 125 9.56 5.06 11.98
C ARG A 125 9.99 3.67 12.40
N LEU A 126 10.70 3.59 13.52
CA LEU A 126 11.02 2.33 14.18
C LEU A 126 10.14 2.15 15.41
N SER A 127 9.68 0.92 15.63
CA SER A 127 9.05 0.51 16.89
C SER A 127 10.08 0.43 18.02
N ALA A 128 9.65 0.12 19.24
CA ALA A 128 10.53 -0.12 20.37
C ALA A 128 11.47 -1.33 20.17
N ASP A 129 11.11 -2.24 19.26
CA ASP A 129 11.89 -3.41 18.90
C ASP A 129 12.67 -3.21 17.58
N ASP A 130 12.91 -1.97 17.20
CA ASP A 130 13.63 -1.56 15.97
C ASP A 130 13.00 -2.09 14.65
N VAL A 131 11.71 -2.40 14.67
CA VAL A 131 10.98 -2.82 13.47
C VAL A 131 10.45 -1.59 12.73
N PRO A 132 10.81 -1.39 11.45
CA PRO A 132 10.32 -0.25 10.69
C PRO A 132 8.83 -0.40 10.34
N TYR A 133 8.11 0.69 10.41
CA TYR A 133 6.69 0.77 10.05
C TYR A 133 6.33 2.12 9.44
N VAL A 134 5.20 2.15 8.71
CA VAL A 134 4.65 3.38 8.14
C VAL A 134 3.87 4.14 9.21
N SER A 135 4.26 5.36 9.45
CA SER A 135 3.60 6.30 10.38
C SER A 135 2.93 7.42 9.60
N CYS A 136 1.69 7.73 9.94
CA CYS A 136 0.95 8.82 9.33
C CYS A 136 0.60 9.87 10.38
N ASN A 137 0.83 11.15 10.05
CA ASN A 137 0.28 12.25 10.82
C ASN A 137 -1.24 12.35 10.62
N GLU A 138 -1.89 13.26 11.34
CA GLU A 138 -3.34 13.43 11.30
C GLU A 138 -3.87 13.71 9.88
N GLN A 139 -3.18 14.57 9.14
CA GLN A 139 -3.61 14.98 7.81
C GLN A 139 -3.44 13.85 6.77
N THR A 140 -2.33 13.14 6.84
CA THR A 140 -2.13 11.94 6.00
C THR A 140 -3.15 10.86 6.37
N ARG A 141 -3.41 10.65 7.67
CA ARG A 141 -4.45 9.73 8.13
C ARG A 141 -5.83 10.13 7.61
N PHE A 142 -6.15 11.43 7.63
CA PHE A 142 -7.40 11.93 7.05
C PHE A 142 -7.55 11.54 5.57
N VAL A 143 -6.48 11.65 4.78
CA VAL A 143 -6.52 11.23 3.36
C VAL A 143 -6.81 9.74 3.24
N LEU A 144 -6.17 8.91 4.08
CA LEU A 144 -6.37 7.46 4.08
C LEU A 144 -7.79 7.07 4.51
N ASP A 145 -8.30 7.68 5.57
CA ASP A 145 -9.64 7.39 6.10
C ASP A 145 -10.76 7.88 5.15
N ASN A 146 -10.44 8.81 4.24
CA ASN A 146 -11.37 9.38 3.25
C ASN A 146 -10.91 9.09 1.81
N ILE A 147 -10.37 7.91 1.54
CA ILE A 147 -9.73 7.56 0.27
C ILE A 147 -10.66 7.73 -0.94
N GLU A 148 -11.96 7.45 -0.76
CA GLU A 148 -12.98 7.58 -1.80
C GLU A 148 -13.21 9.03 -2.24
N GLN A 149 -13.00 9.99 -1.34
CA GLN A 149 -13.19 11.42 -1.60
C GLN A 149 -11.89 12.12 -1.98
N THR A 150 -10.74 11.59 -1.57
CA THR A 150 -9.45 12.28 -1.70
C THR A 150 -8.56 11.72 -2.81
N VAL A 151 -8.60 10.41 -3.04
CA VAL A 151 -7.72 9.71 -3.98
C VAL A 151 -8.48 9.21 -5.22
N ARG A 152 -9.61 8.53 -5.01
CA ARG A 152 -10.36 7.93 -6.12
C ARG A 152 -10.76 8.91 -7.24
N PRO A 153 -11.14 10.18 -6.95
CA PRO A 153 -11.45 11.13 -8.01
C PRO A 153 -10.25 11.45 -8.91
N LEU A 154 -9.02 11.43 -8.38
CA LEU A 154 -7.81 11.60 -9.18
C LEU A 154 -7.55 10.39 -10.06
N GLN A 155 -7.66 9.21 -9.46
CA GLN A 155 -7.51 7.95 -10.18
C GLN A 155 -8.55 7.83 -11.30
N ALA A 156 -9.80 8.24 -11.07
CA ALA A 156 -10.85 8.27 -12.10
C ALA A 156 -10.54 9.22 -13.26
N LYS A 157 -9.72 10.26 -13.02
CA LYS A 157 -9.20 11.16 -14.08
C LYS A 157 -7.96 10.56 -14.77
N GLY A 158 -7.51 9.38 -14.37
CA GLY A 158 -6.32 8.72 -14.90
C GLY A 158 -5.01 9.19 -14.29
N ILE A 159 -5.02 9.90 -13.18
CA ILE A 159 -3.83 10.30 -12.43
C ILE A 159 -3.47 9.17 -11.48
N ARG A 160 -2.26 8.64 -11.55
CA ARG A 160 -1.77 7.68 -10.57
C ARG A 160 -1.51 8.37 -9.24
N VAL A 161 -1.91 7.75 -8.15
CA VAL A 161 -1.70 8.30 -6.82
C VAL A 161 -0.74 7.43 -6.03
N HIS A 162 0.39 8.02 -5.64
CA HIS A 162 1.41 7.37 -4.83
C HIS A 162 1.32 7.83 -3.37
N LEU A 163 1.78 7.00 -2.45
CA LEU A 163 2.06 7.40 -1.08
C LEU A 163 3.56 7.68 -0.96
N SER A 164 3.92 8.91 -0.62
CA SER A 164 5.31 9.29 -0.36
C SER A 164 5.70 8.91 1.06
N ILE A 165 6.90 8.39 1.22
CA ILE A 165 7.51 7.99 2.49
C ILE A 165 8.71 8.89 2.76
N LEU A 166 8.65 9.61 3.86
CA LEU A 166 9.62 10.60 4.30
C LEU A 166 10.31 10.13 5.58
N GLY A 167 11.53 10.55 5.84
CA GLY A 167 12.15 10.46 7.16
C GLY A 167 11.43 11.33 8.20
N ASP A 168 11.73 11.14 9.48
CA ASP A 168 11.03 11.80 10.58
C ASP A 168 12.00 12.40 11.62
N HIS A 169 13.10 12.99 11.17
CA HIS A 169 14.17 13.55 12.02
C HIS A 169 14.73 12.55 13.04
N THR A 170 14.65 11.27 12.74
CA THR A 170 15.19 10.17 13.56
C THR A 170 16.23 9.37 12.78
N ALA A 171 16.82 8.36 13.41
CA ALA A 171 17.71 7.41 12.73
C ALA A 171 16.96 6.46 11.77
N ALA A 172 15.62 6.44 11.82
CA ALA A 172 14.82 5.67 10.89
C ALA A 172 14.92 6.26 9.48
N GLY A 173 15.35 5.44 8.53
CA GLY A 173 15.44 5.83 7.13
C GLY A 173 15.67 4.63 6.23
N MET A 174 15.29 4.74 4.97
CA MET A 174 15.33 3.64 4.01
C MET A 174 16.75 3.08 3.83
N ARG A 175 17.76 3.96 3.85
CA ARG A 175 19.15 3.59 3.63
C ARG A 175 19.79 2.86 4.83
N SER A 176 19.23 3.00 6.03
CA SER A 176 19.77 2.38 7.25
C SER A 176 19.14 1.03 7.58
N LEU A 177 18.15 0.57 6.80
CA LEU A 177 17.48 -0.69 7.05
C LEU A 177 18.39 -1.89 6.79
N SER A 178 18.38 -2.86 7.71
CA SER A 178 18.93 -4.17 7.44
C SER A 178 18.09 -4.88 6.37
N LYS A 179 18.62 -5.95 5.78
CA LYS A 179 17.87 -6.71 4.76
C LYS A 179 16.54 -7.23 5.29
N ASP A 180 16.51 -7.72 6.52
CA ASP A 180 15.26 -8.23 7.13
C ASP A 180 14.30 -7.10 7.50
N ALA A 181 14.80 -5.97 7.98
CA ALA A 181 14.01 -4.76 8.22
C ALA A 181 13.44 -4.21 6.91
N ALA A 182 14.22 -4.19 5.83
CA ALA A 182 13.74 -3.79 4.50
C ALA A 182 12.61 -4.69 4.00
N ARG A 183 12.71 -6.01 4.20
CA ARG A 183 11.63 -6.95 3.88
C ARG A 183 10.38 -6.74 4.72
N ALA A 184 10.54 -6.50 6.02
CA ALA A 184 9.42 -6.20 6.90
C ALA A 184 8.71 -4.92 6.47
N PHE A 185 9.48 -3.87 6.20
CA PHE A 185 8.93 -2.59 5.74
C PHE A 185 8.28 -2.69 4.37
N ALA A 186 8.84 -3.44 3.44
CA ALA A 186 8.23 -3.69 2.13
C ALA A 186 6.87 -4.39 2.25
N LYS A 187 6.69 -5.30 3.21
CA LYS A 187 5.39 -5.93 3.50
C LYS A 187 4.39 -4.94 4.06
N ASP A 188 4.82 -4.04 4.95
CA ASP A 188 3.96 -2.99 5.50
C ASP A 188 3.52 -2.02 4.39
N LEU A 189 4.44 -1.56 3.54
CA LEU A 189 4.14 -0.73 2.37
C LEU A 189 3.17 -1.43 1.41
N LYS A 190 3.37 -2.73 1.19
CA LYS A 190 2.44 -3.51 0.36
C LYS A 190 1.04 -3.52 0.97
N ALA A 191 0.91 -3.69 2.27
CA ALA A 191 -0.38 -3.66 2.94
C ALA A 191 -1.08 -2.30 2.74
N TYR A 192 -0.36 -1.19 2.82
CA TYR A 192 -0.93 0.13 2.52
C TYR A 192 -1.43 0.24 1.08
N ILE A 193 -0.66 -0.26 0.09
CA ILE A 193 -1.12 -0.27 -1.30
C ILE A 193 -2.39 -1.12 -1.46
N ASP A 194 -2.39 -2.32 -0.89
CA ASP A 194 -3.51 -3.25 -1.06
C ASP A 194 -4.79 -2.74 -0.37
N ILE A 195 -4.66 -2.14 0.82
CA ILE A 195 -5.80 -1.64 1.60
C ILE A 195 -6.36 -0.36 1.01
N TYR A 196 -5.50 0.60 0.69
CA TYR A 196 -5.91 1.92 0.24
C TYR A 196 -5.95 2.08 -1.28
N GLY A 197 -5.43 1.11 -2.03
CA GLY A 197 -5.43 1.09 -3.49
C GLY A 197 -4.58 2.21 -4.10
N PHE A 198 -3.43 2.48 -3.54
CA PHE A 198 -2.44 3.36 -4.16
C PHE A 198 -1.82 2.70 -5.40
N ASP A 199 -1.45 3.50 -6.38
CA ASP A 199 -0.81 3.02 -7.62
C ASP A 199 0.69 2.80 -7.46
N GLY A 200 1.27 3.28 -6.36
CA GLY A 200 2.69 3.13 -6.07
C GLY A 200 3.13 3.75 -4.77
N ILE A 201 4.42 3.62 -4.50
CA ILE A 201 5.13 4.26 -3.40
C ILE A 201 6.18 5.18 -4.00
N ASP A 202 6.36 6.31 -3.36
CA ASP A 202 7.44 7.25 -3.60
C ASP A 202 8.33 7.31 -2.36
N PHE A 203 9.64 7.30 -2.56
CA PHE A 203 10.59 7.39 -1.47
C PHE A 203 11.28 8.75 -1.51
N ASP A 204 10.99 9.57 -0.52
CA ASP A 204 11.68 10.83 -0.28
C ASP A 204 12.62 10.66 0.93
N ASP A 205 13.84 10.19 0.65
CA ASP A 205 14.81 9.83 1.68
C ASP A 205 15.53 11.06 2.23
N GLU A 206 14.77 11.98 2.80
CA GLU A 206 15.28 13.15 3.50
C GLU A 206 14.82 13.17 4.97
N TYR A 207 15.41 14.04 5.77
CA TYR A 207 15.14 14.18 7.22
C TYR A 207 15.45 12.95 8.07
N SER A 208 16.14 11.95 7.54
CA SER A 208 16.69 10.86 8.35
C SER A 208 18.09 11.22 8.83
N THR A 209 18.35 11.01 10.13
CA THR A 209 19.67 11.30 10.73
C THR A 209 20.59 10.09 10.55
N TYR A 210 21.17 9.96 9.37
CA TYR A 210 22.19 8.96 9.11
C TYR A 210 23.52 9.34 9.77
N ALA A 211 24.31 8.34 10.17
CA ALA A 211 25.66 8.57 10.66
C ALA A 211 26.49 9.28 9.57
N THR A 212 27.08 10.42 9.93
CA THR A 212 27.75 11.34 8.98
C THR A 212 29.19 10.98 8.66
N ASP A 213 29.78 10.08 9.43
CA ASP A 213 31.18 9.65 9.38
C ASP A 213 31.42 8.38 8.56
N GLN A 214 30.34 7.80 8.03
CA GLN A 214 30.49 6.70 7.08
C GLN A 214 30.73 7.25 5.69
N ALA A 215 31.89 6.92 5.13
CA ALA A 215 32.16 7.16 3.73
C ALA A 215 31.05 6.55 2.89
N VAL A 216 30.41 7.35 2.04
CA VAL A 216 29.47 6.84 1.05
C VAL A 216 30.28 6.04 0.04
N GLU A 217 30.37 4.75 0.24
CA GLU A 217 30.98 3.87 -0.75
C GLU A 217 30.25 4.04 -2.09
N PRO A 218 30.95 4.02 -3.20
CA PRO A 218 30.30 4.09 -4.50
C PRO A 218 29.33 2.92 -4.64
N TYR A 219 28.22 3.16 -5.32
CA TYR A 219 27.20 2.12 -5.60
C TYR A 219 27.86 0.87 -6.17
N ILE A 220 27.73 -0.24 -5.47
CA ILE A 220 28.21 -1.54 -5.90
C ILE A 220 26.98 -2.34 -6.36
N PRO A 221 27.01 -2.90 -7.60
CA PRO A 221 25.91 -3.74 -8.10
C PRO A 221 25.58 -4.90 -7.17
N SER A 222 24.34 -5.36 -7.23
CA SER A 222 23.74 -6.35 -6.30
C SER A 222 24.36 -7.74 -6.27
N ASP A 223 25.29 -8.05 -7.15
CA ASP A 223 26.09 -9.29 -7.19
C ASP A 223 27.36 -9.21 -6.34
N ALA A 224 27.72 -8.05 -5.86
CA ALA A 224 28.81 -7.90 -4.89
C ALA A 224 28.30 -8.16 -3.48
N VAL A 225 29.21 -8.57 -2.59
CA VAL A 225 28.91 -8.86 -1.18
C VAL A 225 28.15 -7.71 -0.53
N ALA A 226 26.98 -8.03 0.01
CA ALA A 226 26.13 -7.02 0.65
C ALA A 226 26.91 -6.30 1.77
N PRO A 227 26.85 -4.97 1.83
CA PRO A 227 27.45 -4.20 2.90
C PRO A 227 26.85 -4.55 4.26
N SER A 228 27.58 -4.29 5.32
CA SER A 228 27.12 -4.56 6.68
C SER A 228 25.85 -3.77 7.00
N ILE A 229 25.08 -4.26 7.97
CA ILE A 229 23.79 -3.68 8.40
C ILE A 229 23.92 -2.21 8.81
N GLU A 230 25.11 -1.78 9.21
CA GLU A 230 25.37 -0.46 9.77
C GLU A 230 25.67 0.60 8.69
N GLU A 231 25.85 0.19 7.44
CA GLU A 231 26.18 1.11 6.35
C GLU A 231 24.94 1.63 5.64
N CYS A 232 24.80 2.94 5.61
CA CYS A 232 23.80 3.63 4.80
C CYS A 232 24.23 3.60 3.33
N THR A 233 23.74 2.64 2.55
CA THR A 233 24.18 2.47 1.17
C THR A 233 23.02 2.55 0.17
N PRO A 234 23.29 2.99 -1.09
CA PRO A 234 22.31 2.89 -2.15
C PRO A 234 21.80 1.46 -2.40
N GLN A 235 22.61 0.45 -2.05
CA GLN A 235 22.21 -0.96 -2.18
C GLN A 235 21.03 -1.31 -1.28
N ARG A 236 20.98 -0.83 -0.05
CA ARG A 236 19.84 -1.09 0.86
C ARG A 236 18.56 -0.47 0.35
N TYR A 237 18.66 0.68 -0.26
CA TYR A 237 17.54 1.31 -0.93
C TYR A 237 17.05 0.46 -2.12
N ALA A 238 17.98 -0.04 -2.92
CA ALA A 238 17.68 -0.93 -4.03
C ALA A 238 17.07 -2.25 -3.54
N ASP A 239 17.56 -2.81 -2.43
CA ASP A 239 17.03 -4.03 -1.84
C ASP A 239 15.60 -3.83 -1.32
N LEU A 240 15.29 -2.71 -0.69
CA LEU A 240 13.92 -2.36 -0.28
C LEU A 240 12.98 -2.33 -1.48
N VAL A 241 13.38 -1.66 -2.55
CA VAL A 241 12.60 -1.57 -3.79
C VAL A 241 12.44 -2.95 -4.42
N TYR A 242 13.51 -3.75 -4.48
CA TYR A 242 13.49 -5.09 -5.03
C TYR A 242 12.55 -6.03 -4.26
N GLU A 243 12.63 -6.08 -2.95
CA GLU A 243 11.75 -6.91 -2.11
C GLU A 243 10.28 -6.52 -2.25
N ARG A 244 10.01 -5.25 -2.47
CA ARG A 244 8.64 -4.76 -2.73
C ARG A 244 8.10 -5.23 -4.09
N TRP A 245 8.95 -5.30 -5.12
CA TRP A 245 8.54 -5.55 -6.50
C TRP A 245 8.94 -6.92 -7.04
N SER A 246 9.63 -7.75 -6.26
CA SER A 246 10.16 -9.06 -6.69
C SER A 246 9.11 -10.07 -7.16
N GLY A 247 7.83 -9.81 -6.93
CA GLY A 247 6.72 -10.62 -7.48
C GLY A 247 6.30 -10.25 -8.91
N LYS A 248 6.87 -9.19 -9.48
CA LYS A 248 6.64 -8.79 -10.88
C LYS A 248 7.98 -8.70 -11.58
N GLN A 249 8.16 -9.42 -12.68
CA GLN A 249 9.32 -9.24 -13.53
C GLN A 249 9.33 -7.81 -14.08
N TYR A 250 10.06 -6.93 -13.42
CA TYR A 250 10.50 -5.69 -14.00
C TYR A 250 11.92 -5.91 -14.50
N GLU A 251 12.06 -6.02 -15.81
CA GLU A 251 13.36 -5.83 -16.44
C GLU A 251 13.88 -4.44 -16.01
N ARG A 252 15.10 -4.40 -15.49
CA ARG A 252 15.82 -3.15 -15.29
C ARG A 252 15.94 -2.45 -16.64
N THR A 253 15.03 -1.56 -16.95
CA THR A 253 15.30 -0.54 -17.96
C THR A 253 16.25 0.44 -17.29
N GLY A 254 17.51 0.42 -17.76
CA GLY A 254 18.55 1.29 -17.23
C GLY A 254 18.12 2.75 -17.21
N TRP A 255 18.57 3.42 -16.17
CA TRP A 255 18.64 4.88 -16.10
C TRP A 255 19.71 5.39 -17.04
#